data_7a3bb33836e1a9e9c3249e0643f0d0bf
#
_entry.id   7a3bb33836e1a9e9c3249e0643f0d0bf
#
_cell.length_a   1.000
_cell.length_b   1.000
_cell.length_c   1.000
_cell.angle_alpha   90.00
_cell.angle_beta   90.00
_cell.angle_gamma   90.00
#
_symmetry.space_group_name_H-M   'P 1'
#
loop_
_entity.id
_entity.type
_entity.pdbx_description
1 polymer ?
#
loop_
_entity_poly.entity_id
_entity_poly.type
_entity_poly.pdbx_seq_one_letter_code
_entity_poly.pdbx_strand_id
1 'polypeptide(L)'
;MTDVLRRGRASLAFSFFAQGAAFALLVTRIPAIQDRYGISDGLLPVFLAAVPVLAGVGSVTTEQLVKRIPPSRVLRWSQPVVLLALLGVGAGDRLFEVAVSLGVFGLAVGALDASMNMLGVSLQRSYGRSIMLGFHATYSLGGILGASLAWAGAHWHQSLFASYLPVVLVLLPLALVGSRWYVDGGVGAVEGKEQAAEGGAGAGPLVFRLLLPLCLVMTFAYIGDSTVSNWSAKYLQDVLGSSEQLSTVPYNVYMVMTLVGRAVGDFGVRRFGAVAVVRLGAVVAALGFGVVAVAPGPSVGMLGFTLLGLGLCVIVPQTFAAAGRLFPGASDAAIARLNIFNYVGFLIGSPLVGALGDAWNYRGAMLVPMVLVLATLGYARSFAVEPDRYGDVHERPRTADVGRGSNGV
;
A
#
# COMPACT_ATOMS: atom_id res chain seq x y z
N MET A 1 11.55 24.63 5.07
CA MET A 1 11.57 23.15 5.10
C MET A 1 13.01 22.72 5.13
N THR A 2 13.43 21.96 6.13
CA THR A 2 14.84 21.58 6.30
C THR A 2 15.31 20.63 5.20
N ASP A 3 16.58 20.72 4.79
CA ASP A 3 17.20 19.82 3.80
C ASP A 3 17.06 18.35 4.19
N VAL A 4 17.08 18.06 5.49
CA VAL A 4 16.91 16.71 6.05
C VAL A 4 15.55 16.11 5.66
N LEU A 5 14.45 16.84 5.85
CA LEU A 5 13.12 16.36 5.50
C LEU A 5 12.96 16.16 3.99
N ARG A 6 13.56 17.03 3.17
CA ARG A 6 13.52 16.92 1.70
C ARG A 6 14.27 15.67 1.22
N ARG A 7 15.47 15.43 1.74
CA ARG A 7 16.26 14.21 1.43
C ARG A 7 15.56 12.94 1.93
N GLY A 8 15.01 12.99 3.16
CA GLY A 8 14.23 11.88 3.71
C GLY A 8 13.01 11.52 2.84
N ARG A 9 12.28 12.53 2.36
CA ARG A 9 11.16 12.34 1.44
C ARG A 9 11.60 11.73 0.10
N ALA A 10 12.67 12.21 -0.51
CA ALA A 10 13.18 11.68 -1.77
C ALA A 10 13.65 10.22 -1.62
N SER A 11 14.38 9.94 -0.54
CA SER A 11 14.86 8.60 -0.22
C SER A 11 13.71 7.60 0.00
N LEU A 12 12.71 8.00 0.77
CA LEU A 12 11.54 7.15 1.01
C LEU A 12 10.69 6.95 -0.26
N ALA A 13 10.51 8.00 -1.06
CA ALA A 13 9.85 7.90 -2.36
C ALA A 13 10.57 6.92 -3.30
N PHE A 14 11.90 6.92 -3.28
CA PHE A 14 12.70 5.94 -4.02
C PHE A 14 12.48 4.51 -3.51
N SER A 15 12.31 4.30 -2.20
CA SER A 15 12.00 2.98 -1.64
C SER A 15 10.66 2.45 -2.15
N PHE A 16 9.62 3.29 -2.17
CA PHE A 16 8.33 2.94 -2.77
C PHE A 16 8.45 2.61 -4.25
N PHE A 17 9.22 3.40 -5.00
CA PHE A 17 9.49 3.14 -6.41
C PHE A 17 10.20 1.79 -6.62
N ALA A 18 11.28 1.52 -5.87
CA ALA A 18 12.05 0.28 -5.99
C ALA A 18 11.23 -0.97 -5.64
N GLN A 19 10.35 -0.87 -4.61
CA GLN A 19 9.44 -1.96 -4.29
C GLN A 19 8.42 -2.19 -5.40
N GLY A 20 7.81 -1.14 -5.94
CA GLY A 20 6.87 -1.25 -7.05
C GLY A 20 7.51 -1.92 -8.26
N ALA A 21 8.74 -1.55 -8.60
CA ALA A 21 9.49 -2.15 -9.69
C ALA A 21 9.82 -3.63 -9.45
N ALA A 22 10.30 -3.97 -8.25
CA ALA A 22 10.62 -5.35 -7.88
C ALA A 22 9.39 -6.26 -7.89
N PHE A 23 8.27 -5.78 -7.34
CA PHE A 23 7.02 -6.53 -7.32
C PHE A 23 6.47 -6.76 -8.73
N ALA A 24 6.44 -5.73 -9.56
CA ALA A 24 5.96 -5.85 -10.94
C ALA A 24 6.84 -6.77 -11.81
N LEU A 25 8.16 -6.72 -11.64
CA LEU A 25 9.08 -7.64 -12.29
C LEU A 25 8.78 -9.11 -11.93
N LEU A 26 8.51 -9.39 -10.66
CA LEU A 26 8.16 -10.74 -10.21
C LEU A 26 6.83 -11.19 -10.80
N VAL A 27 5.77 -10.39 -10.60
CA VAL A 27 4.39 -10.79 -10.95
C VAL A 27 4.17 -10.93 -12.45
N THR A 28 4.73 -10.04 -13.26
CA THR A 28 4.60 -10.12 -14.72
C THR A 28 5.34 -11.30 -15.35
N ARG A 29 6.28 -11.91 -14.65
CA ARG A 29 7.05 -13.07 -15.13
C ARG A 29 6.61 -14.38 -14.47
N ILE A 30 5.46 -14.42 -13.78
CA ILE A 30 4.91 -15.65 -13.17
C ILE A 30 4.80 -16.82 -14.17
N PRO A 31 4.30 -16.66 -15.42
CA PRO A 31 4.28 -17.77 -16.37
C PRO A 31 5.68 -18.30 -16.67
N ALA A 32 6.66 -17.43 -16.87
CA ALA A 32 8.05 -17.84 -17.12
C ALA A 32 8.70 -18.53 -15.91
N ILE A 33 8.30 -18.16 -14.68
CA ILE A 33 8.72 -18.83 -13.44
C ILE A 33 8.07 -20.22 -13.40
N GLN A 34 6.78 -20.32 -13.70
CA GLN A 34 6.05 -21.58 -13.75
C GLN A 34 6.69 -22.58 -14.72
N ASP A 35 6.95 -22.14 -15.95
CA ASP A 35 7.57 -22.95 -17.00
C ASP A 35 8.98 -23.39 -16.62
N ARG A 36 9.82 -22.46 -16.14
CA ARG A 36 11.22 -22.75 -15.80
C ARG A 36 11.36 -23.80 -14.70
N TYR A 37 10.52 -23.73 -13.67
CA TYR A 37 10.63 -24.61 -12.49
C TYR A 37 9.69 -25.80 -12.54
N GLY A 38 8.92 -25.97 -13.63
CA GLY A 38 7.98 -27.07 -13.78
C GLY A 38 6.86 -27.05 -12.72
N ILE A 39 6.38 -25.85 -12.33
CA ILE A 39 5.31 -25.71 -11.34
C ILE A 39 4.01 -26.11 -12.02
N SER A 40 3.36 -27.17 -11.53
CA SER A 40 2.07 -27.61 -12.07
C SER A 40 0.97 -26.56 -11.80
N ASP A 41 -0.08 -26.55 -12.63
CA ASP A 41 -1.23 -25.65 -12.49
C ASP A 41 -1.91 -25.82 -11.12
N GLY A 42 -1.92 -27.04 -10.56
CA GLY A 42 -2.45 -27.30 -9.22
C GLY A 42 -1.58 -26.74 -8.08
N LEU A 43 -0.27 -26.59 -8.31
CA LEU A 43 0.68 -26.05 -7.31
C LEU A 43 0.86 -24.54 -7.41
N LEU A 44 0.63 -23.95 -8.58
CA LEU A 44 0.79 -22.52 -8.82
C LEU A 44 0.00 -21.64 -7.84
N PRO A 45 -1.28 -21.91 -7.51
CA PRO A 45 -2.03 -21.14 -6.52
C PRO A 45 -1.39 -21.13 -5.13
N VAL A 46 -0.71 -22.22 -4.74
CA VAL A 46 0.01 -22.30 -3.46
C VAL A 46 1.19 -21.34 -3.44
N PHE A 47 1.98 -21.28 -4.53
CA PHE A 47 3.08 -20.34 -4.68
C PHE A 47 2.59 -18.89 -4.69
N LEU A 48 1.50 -18.60 -5.40
CA LEU A 48 0.91 -17.26 -5.46
C LEU A 48 0.35 -16.82 -4.11
N ALA A 49 -0.27 -17.73 -3.34
CA ALA A 49 -0.78 -17.44 -2.01
C ALA A 49 0.34 -17.34 -0.95
N ALA A 50 1.44 -18.07 -1.11
CA ALA A 50 2.54 -18.07 -0.16
C ALA A 50 3.16 -16.66 0.02
N VAL A 51 3.32 -15.90 -1.05
CA VAL A 51 3.93 -14.57 -1.00
C VAL A 51 3.11 -13.61 -0.10
N PRO A 52 1.80 -13.37 -0.30
CA PRO A 52 1.03 -12.50 0.57
C PRO A 52 0.86 -13.05 1.99
N VAL A 53 0.78 -14.37 2.19
CA VAL A 53 0.75 -14.98 3.53
C VAL A 53 2.04 -14.69 4.28
N LEU A 54 3.20 -14.95 3.66
CA LEU A 54 4.49 -14.68 4.27
C LEU A 54 4.75 -13.18 4.45
N ALA A 55 4.22 -12.32 3.58
CA ALA A 55 4.26 -10.89 3.77
C ALA A 55 3.42 -10.45 4.98
N GLY A 56 2.27 -11.08 5.23
CA GLY A 56 1.52 -10.92 6.47
C GLY A 56 2.37 -11.28 7.70
N VAL A 57 3.07 -12.42 7.67
CA VAL A 57 4.00 -12.84 8.74
C VAL A 57 5.13 -11.82 8.91
N GLY A 58 5.72 -11.34 7.81
CA GLY A 58 6.75 -10.30 7.81
C GLY A 58 6.27 -9.00 8.47
N SER A 59 5.02 -8.60 8.21
CA SER A 59 4.39 -7.42 8.81
C SER A 59 4.18 -7.59 10.32
N VAL A 60 3.67 -8.76 10.76
CA VAL A 60 3.53 -9.10 12.20
C VAL A 60 4.88 -9.09 12.90
N THR A 61 5.89 -9.70 12.27
CA THR A 61 7.26 -9.72 12.81
C THR A 61 7.79 -8.29 12.96
N THR A 62 7.50 -7.43 12.00
CA THR A 62 7.90 -6.02 12.03
C THR A 62 7.23 -5.28 13.18
N GLU A 63 5.94 -5.54 13.49
CA GLU A 63 5.27 -4.96 14.67
C GLU A 63 6.05 -5.23 15.97
N GLN A 64 6.59 -6.42 16.12
CA GLN A 64 7.39 -6.75 17.31
C GLN A 64 8.79 -6.12 17.25
N LEU A 65 9.37 -6.08 16.05
CA LEU A 65 10.74 -5.60 15.86
C LEU A 65 10.87 -4.09 16.11
N VAL A 66 9.87 -3.30 15.66
CA VAL A 66 9.87 -1.83 15.84
C VAL A 66 9.71 -1.37 17.29
N LYS A 67 9.35 -2.26 18.19
CA LYS A 67 9.41 -1.99 19.64
C LYS A 67 10.86 -1.85 20.15
N ARG A 68 11.83 -2.40 19.44
CA ARG A 68 13.25 -2.45 19.83
C ARG A 68 14.16 -1.67 18.89
N ILE A 69 13.83 -1.59 17.61
CA ILE A 69 14.64 -0.92 16.61
C ILE A 69 13.77 0.04 15.75
N PRO A 70 14.33 1.16 15.29
CA PRO A 70 13.56 2.11 14.51
C PRO A 70 13.13 1.54 13.14
N PRO A 71 11.97 1.96 12.60
CA PRO A 71 11.49 1.52 11.28
C PRO A 71 12.49 1.74 10.14
N SER A 72 13.30 2.81 10.20
CA SER A 72 14.36 3.07 9.21
C SER A 72 15.40 1.96 9.13
N ARG A 73 15.69 1.30 10.25
CA ARG A 73 16.62 0.18 10.28
C ARG A 73 16.01 -1.08 9.68
N VAL A 74 14.72 -1.34 9.95
CA VAL A 74 13.98 -2.44 9.31
C VAL A 74 13.98 -2.24 7.79
N LEU A 75 13.61 -1.04 7.33
CA LEU A 75 13.59 -0.69 5.91
C LEU A 75 14.95 -0.86 5.24
N ARG A 76 16.03 -0.43 5.92
CA ARG A 76 17.41 -0.53 5.41
C ARG A 76 17.83 -1.95 5.11
N TRP A 77 17.35 -2.93 5.86
CA TRP A 77 17.68 -4.34 5.65
C TRP A 77 16.69 -5.06 4.75
N SER A 78 15.39 -4.78 4.88
CA SER A 78 14.36 -5.47 4.11
C SER A 78 14.42 -5.16 2.62
N GLN A 79 14.74 -3.93 2.24
CA GLN A 79 14.80 -3.54 0.83
C GLN A 79 15.89 -4.25 0.02
N PRO A 80 17.17 -4.33 0.46
CA PRO A 80 18.18 -5.17 -0.18
C PRO A 80 17.78 -6.64 -0.25
N VAL A 81 17.16 -7.17 0.81
CA VAL A 81 16.72 -8.58 0.84
C VAL A 81 15.65 -8.85 -0.22
N VAL A 82 14.67 -7.95 -0.40
CA VAL A 82 13.67 -8.07 -1.48
C VAL A 82 14.33 -8.12 -2.86
N LEU A 83 15.29 -7.22 -3.12
CA LEU A 83 15.97 -7.16 -4.41
C LEU A 83 16.84 -8.40 -4.67
N LEU A 84 17.55 -8.88 -3.65
CA LEU A 84 18.39 -10.09 -3.75
C LEU A 84 17.53 -11.36 -3.85
N ALA A 85 16.41 -11.42 -3.14
CA ALA A 85 15.45 -12.54 -3.27
C ALA A 85 14.83 -12.60 -4.66
N LEU A 86 14.53 -11.45 -5.28
CA LEU A 86 14.11 -11.38 -6.68
C LEU A 86 15.16 -11.98 -7.62
N LEU A 87 16.44 -11.66 -7.42
CA LEU A 87 17.55 -12.30 -8.16
C LEU A 87 17.60 -13.80 -7.92
N GLY A 88 17.41 -14.25 -6.68
CA GLY A 88 17.34 -15.67 -6.31
C GLY A 88 16.24 -16.42 -7.07
N VAL A 89 15.07 -15.81 -7.27
CA VAL A 89 14.02 -16.37 -8.13
C VAL A 89 14.50 -16.56 -9.58
N GLY A 90 15.31 -15.65 -10.08
CA GLY A 90 15.83 -15.74 -11.44
C GLY A 90 17.06 -16.66 -11.59
N ALA A 91 17.83 -16.89 -10.53
CA ALA A 91 19.10 -17.59 -10.55
C ALA A 91 18.99 -19.10 -10.28
N GLY A 92 17.95 -19.55 -9.56
CA GLY A 92 17.78 -20.94 -9.17
C GLY A 92 17.50 -21.87 -10.36
N ASP A 93 17.76 -23.16 -10.16
CA ASP A 93 17.49 -24.22 -11.14
C ASP A 93 16.52 -25.28 -10.59
N ARG A 94 16.25 -25.26 -9.28
CA ARG A 94 15.40 -26.26 -8.60
C ARG A 94 14.17 -25.61 -7.99
N LEU A 95 13.07 -26.36 -7.93
CA LEU A 95 11.82 -25.92 -7.31
C LEU A 95 12.01 -25.44 -5.84
N PHE A 96 12.87 -26.11 -5.09
CA PHE A 96 13.18 -25.73 -3.72
C PHE A 96 13.85 -24.35 -3.63
N GLU A 97 14.75 -24.02 -4.55
CA GLU A 97 15.48 -22.73 -4.56
C GLU A 97 14.52 -21.56 -4.87
N VAL A 98 13.59 -21.73 -5.81
CA VAL A 98 12.57 -20.73 -6.07
C VAL A 98 11.58 -20.60 -4.91
N ALA A 99 11.20 -21.71 -4.26
CA ALA A 99 10.33 -21.70 -3.10
C ALA A 99 10.95 -20.91 -1.93
N VAL A 100 12.24 -21.15 -1.64
CA VAL A 100 12.99 -20.41 -0.62
C VAL A 100 13.10 -18.93 -0.99
N SER A 101 13.45 -18.64 -2.25
CA SER A 101 13.60 -17.25 -2.72
C SER A 101 12.27 -16.48 -2.65
N LEU A 102 11.15 -17.09 -3.05
CA LEU A 102 9.82 -16.50 -2.93
C LEU A 102 9.38 -16.36 -1.47
N GLY A 103 9.75 -17.32 -0.62
CA GLY A 103 9.51 -17.24 0.82
C GLY A 103 10.24 -16.06 1.47
N VAL A 104 11.53 -15.91 1.16
CA VAL A 104 12.34 -14.75 1.63
C VAL A 104 11.79 -13.45 1.05
N PHE A 105 11.44 -13.43 -0.22
CA PHE A 105 10.82 -12.28 -0.86
C PHE A 105 9.53 -11.86 -0.14
N GLY A 106 8.61 -12.79 0.11
CA GLY A 106 7.36 -12.52 0.81
C GLY A 106 7.59 -11.93 2.21
N LEU A 107 8.39 -12.60 3.06
CA LEU A 107 8.72 -12.11 4.40
C LEU A 107 9.32 -10.71 4.37
N ALA A 108 10.28 -10.50 3.46
CA ALA A 108 10.97 -9.21 3.34
C ALA A 108 10.05 -8.10 2.80
N VAL A 109 9.14 -8.40 1.87
CA VAL A 109 8.13 -7.45 1.37
C VAL A 109 7.21 -7.01 2.49
N GLY A 110 6.75 -7.92 3.34
CA GLY A 110 5.92 -7.56 4.50
C GLY A 110 6.61 -6.60 5.47
N ALA A 111 7.89 -6.86 5.76
CA ALA A 111 8.69 -5.97 6.59
C ALA A 111 8.97 -4.62 5.91
N LEU A 112 9.23 -4.64 4.62
CA LEU A 112 9.44 -3.46 3.78
C LEU A 112 8.19 -2.57 3.77
N ASP A 113 7.02 -3.13 3.43
CA ASP A 113 5.75 -2.42 3.38
C ASP A 113 5.40 -1.75 4.72
N ALA A 114 5.46 -2.52 5.82
CA ALA A 114 5.15 -2.00 7.13
C ALA A 114 6.08 -0.82 7.48
N SER A 115 7.39 -1.00 7.34
CA SER A 115 8.38 0.02 7.70
C SER A 115 8.32 1.27 6.81
N MET A 116 8.07 1.11 5.50
CA MET A 116 7.89 2.25 4.59
C MET A 116 6.67 3.10 4.96
N ASN A 117 5.55 2.46 5.25
CA ASN A 117 4.32 3.17 5.61
C ASN A 117 4.45 3.85 6.99
N MET A 118 5.16 3.23 7.96
CA MET A 118 5.50 3.87 9.24
C MET A 118 6.31 5.15 9.02
N LEU A 119 7.39 5.08 8.24
CA LEU A 119 8.22 6.25 7.92
C LEU A 119 7.45 7.29 7.11
N GLY A 120 6.60 6.87 6.18
CA GLY A 120 5.75 7.76 5.39
C GLY A 120 4.79 8.57 6.25
N VAL A 121 4.11 7.92 7.20
CA VAL A 121 3.21 8.57 8.16
C VAL A 121 3.97 9.49 9.10
N SER A 122 5.11 9.04 9.63
CA SER A 122 5.97 9.86 10.49
C SER A 122 6.45 11.12 9.76
N LEU A 123 6.93 10.97 8.53
CA LEU A 123 7.38 12.08 7.71
C LEU A 123 6.23 13.02 7.34
N GLN A 124 5.03 12.50 7.05
CA GLN A 124 3.84 13.31 6.80
C GLN A 124 3.49 14.21 7.99
N ARG A 125 3.60 13.68 9.23
CA ARG A 125 3.42 14.50 10.46
C ARG A 125 4.43 15.63 10.51
N SER A 126 5.72 15.35 10.27
CA SER A 126 6.78 16.35 10.25
C SER A 126 6.60 17.42 9.17
N TYR A 127 5.91 17.07 8.06
CA TYR A 127 5.56 18.00 6.99
C TYR A 127 4.32 18.84 7.28
N GLY A 128 3.47 18.45 8.24
CA GLY A 128 2.21 19.10 8.57
C GLY A 128 1.18 19.12 7.41
N ARG A 129 1.37 18.29 6.39
CA ARG A 129 0.47 18.22 5.22
C ARG A 129 0.49 16.85 4.58
N SER A 130 -0.60 16.49 3.85
CA SER A 130 -0.69 15.22 3.13
C SER A 130 0.43 15.07 2.10
N ILE A 131 1.16 13.94 2.16
CA ILE A 131 2.20 13.52 1.22
C ILE A 131 2.18 11.99 0.97
N MET A 132 1.29 11.24 1.63
CA MET A 132 1.24 9.78 1.51
C MET A 132 0.89 9.30 0.10
N LEU A 133 -0.06 9.99 -0.56
CA LEU A 133 -0.40 9.63 -1.93
C LEU A 133 0.79 9.80 -2.89
N GLY A 134 1.64 10.81 -2.66
CA GLY A 134 2.87 11.00 -3.42
C GLY A 134 3.83 9.82 -3.34
N PHE A 135 3.97 9.18 -2.16
CA PHE A 135 4.77 7.95 -2.03
C PHE A 135 4.15 6.79 -2.81
N HIS A 136 2.85 6.57 -2.66
CA HIS A 136 2.16 5.53 -3.42
C HIS A 136 2.13 5.79 -4.94
N ALA A 137 2.20 7.07 -5.37
CA ALA A 137 2.40 7.41 -6.78
C ALA A 137 3.76 6.92 -7.30
N THR A 138 4.84 7.11 -6.52
CA THR A 138 6.16 6.59 -6.91
C THR A 138 6.20 5.06 -6.93
N TYR A 139 5.46 4.37 -6.04
CA TYR A 139 5.25 2.93 -6.13
C TYR A 139 4.59 2.52 -7.46
N SER A 140 3.50 3.19 -7.85
CA SER A 140 2.82 2.91 -9.12
C SER A 140 3.72 3.17 -10.32
N LEU A 141 4.51 4.25 -10.30
CA LEU A 141 5.50 4.55 -11.34
C LEU A 141 6.56 3.44 -11.43
N GLY A 142 7.07 2.98 -10.29
CA GLY A 142 7.98 1.82 -10.21
C GLY A 142 7.35 0.57 -10.80
N GLY A 143 6.10 0.30 -10.46
CA GLY A 143 5.33 -0.84 -10.99
C GLY A 143 5.20 -0.81 -12.51
N ILE A 144 4.83 0.33 -13.08
CA ILE A 144 4.73 0.51 -14.53
C ILE A 144 6.09 0.28 -15.21
N LEU A 145 7.17 0.86 -14.66
CA LEU A 145 8.50 0.68 -15.21
C LEU A 145 8.97 -0.77 -15.08
N GLY A 146 8.75 -1.41 -13.93
CA GLY A 146 9.10 -2.81 -13.69
C GLY A 146 8.38 -3.76 -14.66
N ALA A 147 7.08 -3.56 -14.84
CA ALA A 147 6.28 -4.34 -15.81
C ALA A 147 6.76 -4.13 -17.26
N SER A 148 7.11 -2.89 -17.62
CA SER A 148 7.66 -2.57 -18.95
C SER A 148 9.01 -3.26 -19.20
N LEU A 149 9.89 -3.29 -18.19
CA LEU A 149 11.17 -3.98 -18.26
C LEU A 149 10.99 -5.51 -18.30
N ALA A 150 10.03 -6.05 -17.56
CA ALA A 150 9.67 -7.47 -17.62
C ALA A 150 9.16 -7.86 -19.02
N TRP A 151 8.30 -7.03 -19.60
CA TRP A 151 7.82 -7.21 -20.98
C TRP A 151 8.99 -7.17 -21.98
N ALA A 152 9.88 -6.19 -21.87
CA ALA A 152 11.05 -6.10 -22.73
C ALA A 152 11.95 -7.34 -22.62
N GLY A 153 12.22 -7.83 -21.40
CA GLY A 153 12.96 -9.06 -21.16
C GLY A 153 12.28 -10.28 -21.77
N ALA A 154 10.94 -10.37 -21.71
CA ALA A 154 10.17 -11.44 -22.38
C ALA A 154 10.24 -11.32 -23.90
N HIS A 155 10.06 -10.13 -24.44
CA HIS A 155 10.11 -9.87 -25.88
C HIS A 155 11.46 -10.26 -26.51
N TRP A 156 12.56 -10.01 -25.81
CA TRP A 156 13.91 -10.39 -26.25
C TRP A 156 14.35 -11.78 -25.77
N HIS A 157 13.41 -12.61 -25.29
CA HIS A 157 13.66 -13.98 -24.82
C HIS A 157 14.76 -14.08 -23.76
N GLN A 158 14.90 -13.05 -22.94
CA GLN A 158 15.89 -13.06 -21.86
C GLN A 158 15.45 -14.01 -20.73
N SER A 159 16.42 -14.69 -20.13
CA SER A 159 16.19 -15.48 -18.92
C SER A 159 15.69 -14.58 -17.77
N LEU A 160 15.04 -15.19 -16.77
CA LEU A 160 14.58 -14.45 -15.58
C LEU A 160 15.74 -13.70 -14.93
N PHE A 161 16.89 -14.37 -14.75
CA PHE A 161 18.08 -13.76 -14.17
C PHE A 161 18.58 -12.55 -14.97
N ALA A 162 18.72 -12.72 -16.30
CA ALA A 162 19.17 -11.63 -17.17
C ALA A 162 18.20 -10.43 -17.18
N SER A 163 16.91 -10.67 -17.00
CA SER A 163 15.90 -9.62 -16.91
C SER A 163 15.93 -8.87 -15.56
N TYR A 164 16.25 -9.57 -14.45
CA TYR A 164 16.24 -8.99 -13.11
C TYR A 164 17.57 -8.32 -12.74
N LEU A 165 18.69 -8.88 -13.19
CA LEU A 165 20.05 -8.43 -12.81
C LEU A 165 20.30 -6.94 -13.07
N PRO A 166 20.01 -6.37 -14.26
CA PRO A 166 20.27 -4.94 -14.51
C PRO A 166 19.49 -4.03 -13.56
N VAL A 167 18.25 -4.39 -13.26
CA VAL A 167 17.38 -3.62 -12.36
C VAL A 167 17.92 -3.67 -10.94
N VAL A 168 18.31 -4.84 -10.46
CA VAL A 168 18.88 -4.99 -9.11
C VAL A 168 20.23 -4.30 -9.00
N LEU A 169 21.10 -4.37 -10.03
CA LEU A 169 22.38 -3.65 -10.06
C LEU A 169 22.22 -2.14 -9.96
N VAL A 170 21.11 -1.58 -10.42
CA VAL A 170 20.83 -0.14 -10.31
C VAL A 170 20.14 0.18 -8.99
N LEU A 171 19.05 -0.56 -8.67
CA LEU A 171 18.22 -0.22 -7.52
C LEU A 171 18.91 -0.51 -6.19
N LEU A 172 19.70 -1.58 -6.08
CA LEU A 172 20.33 -1.97 -4.82
C LEU A 172 21.35 -0.94 -4.32
N PRO A 173 22.33 -0.47 -5.11
CA PRO A 173 23.23 0.59 -4.66
C PRO A 173 22.52 1.89 -4.32
N LEU A 174 21.53 2.29 -5.13
CA LEU A 174 20.75 3.49 -4.87
C LEU A 174 19.92 3.38 -3.58
N ALA A 175 19.34 2.20 -3.29
CA ALA A 175 18.63 1.94 -2.05
C ALA A 175 19.58 2.00 -0.84
N LEU A 176 20.75 1.39 -0.92
CA LEU A 176 21.76 1.43 0.15
C LEU A 176 22.25 2.85 0.43
N VAL A 177 22.55 3.62 -0.62
CA VAL A 177 22.95 5.03 -0.48
C VAL A 177 21.79 5.86 0.07
N GLY A 178 20.59 5.72 -0.51
CA GLY A 178 19.37 6.41 -0.09
C GLY A 178 19.01 6.14 1.36
N SER A 179 19.25 4.93 1.85
CA SER A 179 18.93 4.52 3.22
C SER A 179 19.58 5.39 4.32
N ARG A 180 20.63 6.14 3.98
CA ARG A 180 21.32 7.07 4.90
C ARG A 180 20.47 8.31 5.26
N TRP A 181 19.47 8.61 4.44
CA TRP A 181 18.62 9.79 4.60
C TRP A 181 17.22 9.44 5.11
N TYR A 182 16.95 8.20 5.52
CA TYR A 182 15.69 7.88 6.20
C TYR A 182 15.60 8.67 7.50
N VAL A 183 14.43 9.23 7.75
CA VAL A 183 14.15 10.05 8.93
C VAL A 183 13.15 9.31 9.80
N ASP A 184 13.62 8.82 10.93
CA ASP A 184 12.72 8.31 11.98
C ASP A 184 12.03 9.51 12.65
N GLY A 185 10.82 9.31 13.18
CA GLY A 185 10.05 10.37 13.81
C GLY A 185 10.83 11.08 14.90
N GLY A 186 10.88 12.41 14.81
CA GLY A 186 11.70 13.24 15.69
C GLY A 186 11.27 13.17 17.15
N VAL A 187 12.15 13.67 17.98
CA VAL A 187 12.25 13.91 19.42
C VAL A 187 11.00 13.78 20.32
N GLY A 188 9.78 13.93 19.80
CA GLY A 188 8.53 13.60 20.52
C GLY A 188 8.22 12.11 20.67
N ALA A 189 8.97 11.24 19.96
CA ALA A 189 8.80 9.77 20.05
C ALA A 189 9.45 9.18 21.31
N VAL A 190 10.35 9.91 21.98
CA VAL A 190 10.99 9.44 23.22
C VAL A 190 10.05 9.66 24.40
N GLU A 191 9.43 10.84 24.48
CA GLU A 191 8.43 11.13 25.52
C GLU A 191 7.15 10.29 25.37
N GLY A 192 6.70 10.02 24.12
CA GLY A 192 5.57 9.12 23.86
C GLY A 192 5.88 7.65 24.12
N LYS A 193 7.16 7.21 24.09
CA LYS A 193 7.55 5.83 24.44
C LYS A 193 7.54 5.59 25.95
N GLU A 194 7.89 6.58 26.76
CA GLU A 194 7.81 6.48 28.23
C GLU A 194 6.35 6.44 28.69
N GLN A 195 5.46 7.27 28.12
CA GLN A 195 4.02 7.22 28.41
C GLN A 195 3.33 5.96 27.88
N ALA A 196 3.79 5.39 26.75
CA ALA A 196 3.26 4.12 26.22
C ALA A 196 3.74 2.92 27.02
N ALA A 197 4.90 2.99 27.68
CA ALA A 197 5.41 1.93 28.55
C ALA A 197 4.62 1.85 29.89
N GLU A 198 4.14 2.97 30.40
CA GLU A 198 3.30 3.01 31.61
C GLU A 198 1.83 2.61 31.36
N GLY A 199 1.32 2.77 30.11
CA GLY A 199 -0.04 2.38 29.69
C GLY A 199 -0.18 0.98 29.09
N GLY A 200 0.90 0.21 29.04
CA GLY A 200 1.06 -0.94 28.12
C GLY A 200 0.34 -2.25 28.45
N ALA A 201 -0.36 -2.40 29.57
CA ALA A 201 -0.95 -3.69 29.96
C ALA A 201 -2.47 -3.83 29.67
N GLY A 202 -3.19 -2.75 29.36
CA GLY A 202 -4.66 -2.76 29.19
C GLY A 202 -5.19 -2.36 27.80
N ALA A 203 -4.34 -1.91 26.89
CA ALA A 203 -4.77 -1.23 25.66
C ALA A 203 -5.09 -2.16 24.47
N GLY A 204 -4.79 -3.45 24.53
CA GLY A 204 -4.88 -4.37 23.38
C GLY A 204 -6.24 -4.46 22.69
N PRO A 205 -7.34 -4.80 23.39
CA PRO A 205 -8.64 -4.98 22.75
C PRO A 205 -9.31 -3.65 22.33
N LEU A 206 -9.13 -2.58 23.12
CA LEU A 206 -9.69 -1.25 22.82
C LEU A 206 -9.04 -0.62 21.61
N VAL A 207 -7.70 -0.70 21.51
CA VAL A 207 -6.91 -0.22 20.37
C VAL A 207 -7.35 -0.95 19.07
N PHE A 208 -7.55 -2.26 19.12
CA PHE A 208 -8.02 -3.01 17.97
C PHE A 208 -9.43 -2.60 17.53
N ARG A 209 -10.36 -2.39 18.48
CA ARG A 209 -11.73 -1.93 18.16
C ARG A 209 -11.75 -0.58 17.43
N LEU A 210 -10.88 0.34 17.84
CA LEU A 210 -10.75 1.65 17.17
C LEU A 210 -10.09 1.54 15.79
N LEU A 211 -9.17 0.60 15.59
CA LEU A 211 -8.49 0.36 14.32
C LEU A 211 -9.36 -0.43 13.33
N LEU A 212 -10.31 -1.22 13.82
CA LEU A 212 -11.13 -2.14 13.02
C LEU A 212 -11.81 -1.49 11.81
N PRO A 213 -12.41 -0.29 11.90
CA PRO A 213 -12.98 0.38 10.73
C PRO A 213 -11.95 0.60 9.61
N LEU A 214 -10.73 1.00 9.96
CA LEU A 214 -9.65 1.19 8.99
C LEU A 214 -9.14 -0.14 8.42
N CYS A 215 -9.09 -1.20 9.24
CA CYS A 215 -8.76 -2.55 8.79
C CYS A 215 -9.77 -3.07 7.76
N LEU A 216 -11.07 -2.87 8.01
CA LEU A 216 -12.13 -3.26 7.07
C LEU A 216 -12.02 -2.47 5.76
N VAL A 217 -11.83 -1.16 5.83
CA VAL A 217 -11.63 -0.32 4.64
C VAL A 217 -10.42 -0.77 3.84
N MET A 218 -9.31 -1.09 4.51
CA MET A 218 -8.11 -1.63 3.86
C MET A 218 -8.42 -2.94 3.13
N THR A 219 -9.09 -3.88 3.81
CA THR A 219 -9.51 -5.16 3.22
C THR A 219 -10.42 -4.95 2.00
N PHE A 220 -11.41 -4.08 2.09
CA PHE A 220 -12.33 -3.81 0.98
C PHE A 220 -11.62 -3.20 -0.23
N ALA A 221 -10.71 -2.26 0.00
CA ALA A 221 -9.90 -1.67 -1.05
C ALA A 221 -9.04 -2.72 -1.76
N TYR A 222 -8.41 -3.62 -1.00
CA TYR A 222 -7.55 -4.67 -1.57
C TYR A 222 -8.34 -5.83 -2.20
N ILE A 223 -9.56 -6.12 -1.76
CA ILE A 223 -10.48 -7.01 -2.49
C ILE A 223 -10.77 -6.40 -3.88
N GLY A 224 -11.05 -5.09 -3.93
CA GLY A 224 -11.27 -4.39 -5.20
C GLY A 224 -10.03 -4.39 -6.10
N ASP A 225 -8.86 -4.08 -5.56
CA ASP A 225 -7.58 -4.08 -6.29
C ASP A 225 -7.23 -5.48 -6.83
N SER A 226 -7.35 -6.51 -6.00
CA SER A 226 -7.13 -7.92 -6.38
C SER A 226 -8.11 -8.38 -7.46
N THR A 227 -9.37 -7.93 -7.39
CA THR A 227 -10.37 -8.22 -8.42
C THR A 227 -9.92 -7.66 -9.76
N VAL A 228 -9.50 -6.39 -9.82
CA VAL A 228 -9.03 -5.79 -11.07
C VAL A 228 -7.77 -6.47 -11.55
N SER A 229 -6.80 -6.68 -10.66
CA SER A 229 -5.48 -7.23 -11.02
C SER A 229 -5.58 -8.65 -11.62
N ASN A 230 -6.47 -9.50 -11.09
CA ASN A 230 -6.52 -10.91 -11.49
C ASN A 230 -7.65 -11.22 -12.49
N TRP A 231 -8.68 -10.38 -12.56
CA TRP A 231 -9.88 -10.70 -13.36
C TRP A 231 -10.13 -9.75 -14.52
N SER A 232 -9.49 -8.58 -14.59
CA SER A 232 -9.79 -7.59 -15.62
C SER A 232 -9.58 -8.12 -17.05
N ALA A 233 -8.48 -8.83 -17.29
CA ALA A 233 -8.18 -9.41 -18.60
C ALA A 233 -9.19 -10.49 -18.99
N LYS A 234 -9.39 -11.48 -18.12
CA LYS A 234 -10.34 -12.57 -18.33
C LYS A 234 -11.77 -12.05 -18.52
N TYR A 235 -12.18 -11.10 -17.71
CA TYR A 235 -13.50 -10.47 -17.81
C TYR A 235 -13.71 -9.77 -19.15
N LEU A 236 -12.71 -9.02 -19.62
CA LEU A 236 -12.79 -8.33 -20.91
C LEU A 236 -12.89 -9.33 -22.06
N GLN A 237 -12.11 -10.41 -22.00
CA GLN A 237 -12.08 -11.44 -23.05
C GLN A 237 -13.33 -12.32 -23.03
N ASP A 238 -13.61 -12.99 -21.90
CA ASP A 238 -14.60 -14.05 -21.83
C ASP A 238 -16.03 -13.52 -21.63
N VAL A 239 -16.19 -12.38 -20.94
CA VAL A 239 -17.51 -11.83 -20.63
C VAL A 239 -17.94 -10.72 -21.60
N LEU A 240 -16.97 -9.90 -22.04
CA LEU A 240 -17.25 -8.77 -22.93
C LEU A 240 -16.86 -9.04 -24.40
N GLY A 241 -16.30 -10.22 -24.71
CA GLY A 241 -16.02 -10.67 -26.06
C GLY A 241 -14.89 -9.90 -26.76
N SER A 242 -13.89 -9.44 -26.00
CA SER A 242 -12.76 -8.72 -26.60
C SER A 242 -11.73 -9.67 -27.21
N SER A 243 -10.89 -9.12 -28.10
CA SER A 243 -9.70 -9.84 -28.56
C SER A 243 -8.70 -10.05 -27.43
N GLU A 244 -7.86 -11.09 -27.55
CA GLU A 244 -6.78 -11.37 -26.63
C GLU A 244 -5.84 -10.15 -26.43
N GLN A 245 -5.52 -9.46 -27.53
CA GLN A 245 -4.69 -8.24 -27.46
C GLN A 245 -5.32 -7.13 -26.62
N LEU A 246 -6.62 -6.86 -26.79
CA LEU A 246 -7.33 -5.83 -26.05
C LEU A 246 -7.51 -6.22 -24.57
N SER A 247 -7.62 -7.52 -24.27
CA SER A 247 -7.80 -8.01 -22.89
C SER A 247 -6.61 -7.72 -21.98
N THR A 248 -5.42 -7.47 -22.52
CA THR A 248 -4.23 -7.10 -21.74
C THR A 248 -4.22 -5.63 -21.28
N VAL A 249 -5.09 -4.79 -21.84
CA VAL A 249 -5.07 -3.33 -21.63
C VAL A 249 -5.75 -2.86 -20.34
N PRO A 250 -6.85 -3.47 -19.84
CA PRO A 250 -7.62 -2.92 -18.71
C PRO A 250 -6.80 -2.75 -17.42
N TYR A 251 -5.94 -3.69 -17.10
CA TYR A 251 -5.06 -3.55 -15.95
C TYR A 251 -4.07 -2.40 -16.10
N ASN A 252 -3.50 -2.21 -17.31
CA ASN A 252 -2.59 -1.09 -17.57
C ASN A 252 -3.30 0.26 -17.44
N VAL A 253 -4.52 0.37 -17.95
CA VAL A 253 -5.36 1.57 -17.81
C VAL A 253 -5.66 1.83 -16.34
N TYR A 254 -6.04 0.80 -15.58
CA TYR A 254 -6.24 0.88 -14.14
C TYR A 254 -4.99 1.41 -13.41
N MET A 255 -3.81 0.87 -13.72
CA MET A 255 -2.54 1.29 -13.09
C MET A 255 -2.14 2.72 -13.44
N VAL A 256 -2.33 3.14 -14.70
CA VAL A 256 -2.07 4.52 -15.13
C VAL A 256 -3.02 5.49 -14.41
N MET A 257 -4.31 5.16 -14.33
CA MET A 257 -5.28 6.00 -13.63
C MET A 257 -5.04 6.03 -12.11
N THR A 258 -4.60 4.93 -11.53
CA THR A 258 -4.13 4.87 -10.15
C THR A 258 -2.94 5.81 -9.93
N LEU A 259 -1.96 5.81 -10.83
CA LEU A 259 -0.82 6.74 -10.77
C LEU A 259 -1.29 8.20 -10.85
N VAL A 260 -2.14 8.54 -11.83
CA VAL A 260 -2.68 9.89 -12.01
C VAL A 260 -3.45 10.33 -10.75
N GLY A 261 -4.37 9.50 -10.26
CA GLY A 261 -5.15 9.83 -9.07
C GLY A 261 -4.29 10.02 -7.82
N ARG A 262 -3.24 9.20 -7.63
CA ARG A 262 -2.28 9.35 -6.53
C ARG A 262 -1.41 10.60 -6.67
N ALA A 263 -1.01 10.96 -7.88
CA ALA A 263 -0.19 12.15 -8.11
C ALA A 263 -0.92 13.45 -7.75
N VAL A 264 -2.22 13.52 -8.01
CA VAL A 264 -3.04 14.71 -7.71
C VAL A 264 -3.79 14.62 -6.39
N GLY A 265 -3.93 13.43 -5.82
CA GLY A 265 -4.80 13.16 -4.68
C GLY A 265 -4.38 13.89 -3.38
N ASP A 266 -3.08 14.08 -3.14
CA ASP A 266 -2.60 14.87 -1.99
C ASP A 266 -3.07 16.34 -2.06
N PHE A 267 -3.21 16.91 -3.25
CA PHE A 267 -3.80 18.24 -3.40
C PHE A 267 -5.29 18.22 -3.03
N GLY A 268 -6.03 17.20 -3.49
CA GLY A 268 -7.43 17.00 -3.13
C GLY A 268 -7.62 16.89 -1.61
N VAL A 269 -6.78 16.09 -0.94
CA VAL A 269 -6.83 15.92 0.53
C VAL A 269 -6.56 17.23 1.26
N ARG A 270 -5.60 18.02 0.79
CA ARG A 270 -5.29 19.34 1.41
C ARG A 270 -6.42 20.35 1.25
N ARG A 271 -7.17 20.29 0.14
CA ARG A 271 -8.25 21.24 -0.17
C ARG A 271 -9.58 20.84 0.43
N PHE A 272 -9.94 19.56 0.37
CA PHE A 272 -11.27 19.06 0.70
C PHE A 272 -11.30 18.18 1.96
N GLY A 273 -10.13 17.81 2.49
CA GLY A 273 -9.98 16.88 3.61
C GLY A 273 -10.04 15.40 3.19
N ALA A 274 -9.49 14.54 4.06
CA ALA A 274 -9.39 13.11 3.80
C ALA A 274 -10.76 12.42 3.68
N VAL A 275 -11.73 12.82 4.52
CA VAL A 275 -13.10 12.25 4.52
C VAL A 275 -13.77 12.42 3.16
N ALA A 276 -13.74 13.64 2.61
CA ALA A 276 -14.36 13.93 1.32
C ALA A 276 -13.71 13.17 0.18
N VAL A 277 -12.36 13.13 0.17
CA VAL A 277 -11.60 12.44 -0.88
C VAL A 277 -11.81 10.93 -0.82
N VAL A 278 -11.82 10.32 0.36
CA VAL A 278 -12.11 8.88 0.50
C VAL A 278 -13.55 8.55 0.09
N ARG A 279 -14.53 9.39 0.47
CA ARG A 279 -15.93 9.22 0.03
C ARG A 279 -16.05 9.29 -1.49
N LEU A 280 -15.45 10.31 -2.10
CA LEU A 280 -15.45 10.45 -3.55
C LEU A 280 -14.77 9.25 -4.23
N GLY A 281 -13.62 8.82 -3.72
CA GLY A 281 -12.91 7.64 -4.20
C GLY A 281 -13.76 6.37 -4.13
N ALA A 282 -14.43 6.14 -3.00
CA ALA A 282 -15.32 4.97 -2.82
C ALA A 282 -16.52 5.00 -3.78
N VAL A 283 -17.15 6.16 -3.98
CA VAL A 283 -18.25 6.32 -4.94
C VAL A 283 -17.77 6.09 -6.37
N VAL A 284 -16.65 6.69 -6.77
CA VAL A 284 -16.09 6.53 -8.12
C VAL A 284 -15.69 5.08 -8.37
N ALA A 285 -15.08 4.40 -7.40
CA ALA A 285 -14.74 2.98 -7.52
C ALA A 285 -15.99 2.09 -7.62
N ALA A 286 -17.01 2.35 -6.80
CA ALA A 286 -18.26 1.62 -6.89
C ALA A 286 -18.97 1.83 -8.23
N LEU A 287 -18.99 3.06 -8.75
CA LEU A 287 -19.48 3.34 -10.11
C LEU A 287 -18.66 2.57 -11.16
N GLY A 288 -17.32 2.49 -10.98
CA GLY A 288 -16.45 1.70 -11.85
C GLY A 288 -16.85 0.23 -11.89
N PHE A 289 -17.04 -0.43 -10.74
CA PHE A 289 -17.53 -1.80 -10.68
C PHE A 289 -18.93 -1.96 -11.28
N GLY A 290 -19.84 -1.02 -11.00
CA GLY A 290 -21.18 -1.01 -11.59
C GLY A 290 -21.15 -0.91 -13.11
N VAL A 291 -20.31 -0.03 -13.67
CA VAL A 291 -20.11 0.11 -15.12
C VAL A 291 -19.54 -1.17 -15.72
N VAL A 292 -18.53 -1.81 -15.07
CA VAL A 292 -17.99 -3.11 -15.51
C VAL A 292 -19.09 -4.17 -15.53
N ALA A 293 -19.90 -4.26 -14.47
CA ALA A 293 -20.95 -5.29 -14.34
C ALA A 293 -22.02 -5.19 -15.44
N VAL A 294 -22.42 -3.96 -15.82
CA VAL A 294 -23.45 -3.74 -16.86
C VAL A 294 -22.90 -3.48 -18.25
N ALA A 295 -21.57 -3.49 -18.43
CA ALA A 295 -20.95 -3.15 -19.70
C ALA A 295 -21.48 -3.98 -20.86
N PRO A 296 -21.98 -3.37 -21.94
CA PRO A 296 -22.45 -4.11 -23.12
C PRO A 296 -21.29 -4.63 -24.00
N GLY A 297 -20.07 -4.10 -23.81
CA GLY A 297 -18.90 -4.48 -24.57
C GLY A 297 -17.60 -3.90 -24.00
N PRO A 298 -16.47 -4.21 -24.65
CA PRO A 298 -15.12 -3.92 -24.14
C PRO A 298 -14.85 -2.43 -23.84
N SER A 299 -15.32 -1.52 -24.68
CA SER A 299 -15.08 -0.08 -24.50
C SER A 299 -15.71 0.48 -23.22
N VAL A 300 -16.93 0.05 -22.89
CA VAL A 300 -17.60 0.45 -21.65
C VAL A 300 -16.95 -0.22 -20.45
N GLY A 301 -16.55 -1.51 -20.57
CA GLY A 301 -15.77 -2.19 -19.55
C GLY A 301 -14.45 -1.46 -19.24
N MET A 302 -13.75 -0.99 -20.28
CA MET A 302 -12.52 -0.21 -20.14
C MET A 302 -12.74 1.11 -19.39
N LEU A 303 -13.86 1.81 -19.66
CA LEU A 303 -14.26 2.99 -18.88
C LEU A 303 -14.45 2.63 -17.40
N GLY A 304 -15.07 1.50 -17.09
CA GLY A 304 -15.22 1.01 -15.71
C GLY A 304 -13.86 0.80 -15.03
N PHE A 305 -12.89 0.16 -15.68
CA PHE A 305 -11.54 -0.02 -15.14
C PHE A 305 -10.78 1.30 -14.97
N THR A 306 -11.01 2.28 -15.84
CA THR A 306 -10.52 3.66 -15.70
C THR A 306 -11.03 4.30 -14.40
N LEU A 307 -12.34 4.21 -14.15
CA LEU A 307 -12.98 4.73 -12.92
C LEU A 307 -12.46 4.00 -11.67
N LEU A 308 -12.25 2.67 -11.74
CA LEU A 308 -11.69 1.90 -10.65
C LEU A 308 -10.30 2.38 -10.26
N GLY A 309 -9.42 2.67 -11.23
CA GLY A 309 -8.09 3.22 -10.96
C GLY A 309 -8.15 4.56 -10.25
N LEU A 310 -9.02 5.47 -10.69
CA LEU A 310 -9.21 6.80 -10.08
C LEU A 310 -9.86 6.71 -8.68
N GLY A 311 -10.77 5.75 -8.47
CA GLY A 311 -11.50 5.63 -7.22
C GLY A 311 -10.71 4.94 -6.10
N LEU A 312 -10.13 3.77 -6.39
CA LEU A 312 -9.41 2.97 -5.38
C LEU A 312 -8.08 3.61 -4.95
N CYS A 313 -7.45 4.41 -5.81
CA CYS A 313 -6.10 4.93 -5.63
C CYS A 313 -5.88 5.72 -4.33
N VAL A 314 -6.92 6.38 -3.81
CA VAL A 314 -6.82 7.27 -2.63
C VAL A 314 -7.08 6.54 -1.31
N ILE A 315 -7.79 5.41 -1.33
CA ILE A 315 -8.28 4.74 -0.12
C ILE A 315 -7.11 4.23 0.73
N VAL A 316 -6.23 3.44 0.16
CA VAL A 316 -5.11 2.79 0.88
C VAL A 316 -4.15 3.82 1.51
N PRO A 317 -3.61 4.82 0.78
CA PRO A 317 -2.70 5.81 1.37
C PRO A 317 -3.35 6.61 2.50
N GLN A 318 -4.65 6.95 2.35
CA GLN A 318 -5.37 7.68 3.38
C GLN A 318 -5.68 6.81 4.60
N THR A 319 -5.86 5.50 4.42
CA THR A 319 -6.07 4.57 5.53
C THR A 319 -4.82 4.47 6.42
N PHE A 320 -3.61 4.38 5.84
CA PHE A 320 -2.36 4.47 6.60
C PHE A 320 -2.22 5.82 7.31
N ALA A 321 -2.49 6.92 6.61
CA ALA A 321 -2.42 8.24 7.20
C ALA A 321 -3.43 8.42 8.37
N ALA A 322 -4.63 7.87 8.28
CA ALA A 322 -5.63 7.89 9.33
C ALA A 322 -5.22 7.06 10.55
N ALA A 323 -4.71 5.83 10.33
CA ALA A 323 -4.21 4.97 11.41
C ALA A 323 -3.08 5.66 12.20
N GLY A 324 -2.18 6.32 11.48
CA GLY A 324 -1.11 7.08 12.11
C GLY A 324 -1.58 8.26 12.95
N ARG A 325 -2.67 8.92 12.57
CA ARG A 325 -3.26 10.01 13.37
C ARG A 325 -4.02 9.50 14.59
N LEU A 326 -4.71 8.37 14.43
CA LEU A 326 -5.54 7.78 15.48
C LEU A 326 -4.72 7.33 16.70
N PHE A 327 -3.46 6.93 16.50
CA PHE A 327 -2.57 6.42 17.55
C PHE A 327 -1.20 7.14 17.53
N PRO A 328 -1.10 8.41 17.96
CA PRO A 328 0.15 9.17 17.90
C PRO A 328 1.33 8.49 18.63
N GLY A 329 1.08 7.88 19.79
CA GLY A 329 2.09 7.18 20.60
C GLY A 329 2.38 5.74 20.16
N ALA A 330 1.49 5.10 19.37
CA ALA A 330 1.59 3.70 18.96
C ALA A 330 1.36 3.52 17.45
N SER A 331 1.68 4.53 16.64
CA SER A 331 1.39 4.54 15.20
C SER A 331 2.08 3.41 14.44
N ASP A 332 3.29 3.06 14.82
CA ASP A 332 4.05 2.00 14.13
C ASP A 332 3.37 0.65 14.29
N ALA A 333 2.90 0.32 15.51
CA ALA A 333 2.13 -0.90 15.75
C ALA A 333 0.78 -0.89 15.00
N ALA A 334 0.07 0.25 14.99
CA ALA A 334 -1.19 0.39 14.27
C ALA A 334 -1.00 0.21 12.75
N ILE A 335 0.05 0.80 12.18
CA ILE A 335 0.39 0.69 10.75
C ILE A 335 0.78 -0.75 10.39
N ALA A 336 1.60 -1.44 11.22
CA ALA A 336 1.96 -2.82 10.98
C ALA A 336 0.73 -3.76 11.00
N ARG A 337 -0.17 -3.58 11.97
CA ARG A 337 -1.43 -4.34 12.03
C ARG A 337 -2.32 -4.05 10.83
N LEU A 338 -2.48 -2.78 10.47
CA LEU A 338 -3.24 -2.39 9.30
C LEU A 338 -2.69 -3.02 8.02
N ASN A 339 -1.37 -3.10 7.91
CA ASN A 339 -0.69 -3.70 6.75
C ASN A 339 -1.02 -5.19 6.55
N ILE A 340 -1.36 -5.93 7.60
CA ILE A 340 -1.82 -7.32 7.48
C ILE A 340 -3.12 -7.40 6.68
N PHE A 341 -4.02 -6.44 6.86
CA PHE A 341 -5.33 -6.43 6.22
C PHE A 341 -5.28 -6.13 4.73
N ASN A 342 -4.20 -5.54 4.22
CA ASN A 342 -3.98 -5.45 2.78
C ASN A 342 -3.77 -6.85 2.18
N TYR A 343 -2.94 -7.68 2.82
CA TYR A 343 -2.68 -9.05 2.36
C TYR A 343 -3.91 -9.93 2.50
N VAL A 344 -4.68 -9.77 3.58
CA VAL A 344 -5.98 -10.46 3.76
C VAL A 344 -6.94 -10.09 2.62
N GLY A 345 -7.08 -8.81 2.31
CA GLY A 345 -7.94 -8.35 1.21
C GLY A 345 -7.49 -8.88 -0.15
N PHE A 346 -6.19 -8.82 -0.43
CA PHE A 346 -5.62 -9.32 -1.67
C PHE A 346 -5.81 -10.84 -1.83
N LEU A 347 -5.61 -11.60 -0.76
CA LEU A 347 -5.73 -13.05 -0.76
C LEU A 347 -7.19 -13.52 -0.92
N ILE A 348 -8.15 -12.78 -0.35
CA ILE A 348 -9.57 -13.11 -0.42
C ILE A 348 -10.17 -12.69 -1.77
N GLY A 349 -9.79 -11.53 -2.32
CA GLY A 349 -10.50 -10.89 -3.41
C GLY A 349 -10.57 -11.72 -4.69
N SER A 350 -9.46 -12.31 -5.10
CA SER A 350 -9.43 -13.09 -6.34
C SER A 350 -10.23 -14.41 -6.24
N PRO A 351 -10.06 -15.26 -5.21
CA PRO A 351 -10.89 -16.47 -5.03
C PRO A 351 -12.38 -16.16 -4.83
N LEU A 352 -12.71 -15.06 -4.14
CA LEU A 352 -14.08 -14.64 -3.91
C LEU A 352 -14.81 -14.38 -5.25
N VAL A 353 -14.20 -13.57 -6.11
CA VAL A 353 -14.79 -13.24 -7.42
C VAL A 353 -14.83 -14.46 -8.33
N GLY A 354 -13.81 -15.32 -8.30
CA GLY A 354 -13.79 -16.57 -9.04
C GLY A 354 -14.94 -17.50 -8.66
N ALA A 355 -15.06 -17.82 -7.37
CA ALA A 355 -16.09 -18.69 -6.87
C ALA A 355 -17.52 -18.16 -7.14
N LEU A 356 -17.73 -16.85 -7.01
CA LEU A 356 -19.02 -16.21 -7.33
C LEU A 356 -19.28 -16.17 -8.83
N GLY A 357 -18.24 -15.99 -9.64
CA GLY A 357 -18.33 -16.01 -11.10
C GLY A 357 -18.78 -17.38 -11.61
N ASP A 358 -18.18 -18.43 -11.07
CA ASP A 358 -18.50 -19.82 -11.41
C ASP A 358 -19.88 -20.26 -10.88
N ALA A 359 -20.22 -19.87 -9.64
CA ALA A 359 -21.49 -20.26 -9.02
C ALA A 359 -22.71 -19.48 -9.54
N TRP A 360 -22.50 -18.26 -10.01
CA TRP A 360 -23.59 -17.38 -10.45
C TRP A 360 -23.33 -16.84 -11.87
N ASN A 361 -22.52 -15.80 -11.99
CA ASN A 361 -21.98 -15.25 -13.23
C ASN A 361 -20.95 -14.14 -12.89
N TYR A 362 -20.00 -13.90 -13.80
CA TYR A 362 -18.94 -12.91 -13.56
C TYR A 362 -19.45 -11.47 -13.50
N ARG A 363 -20.56 -11.11 -14.15
CA ARG A 363 -21.17 -9.78 -14.05
C ARG A 363 -21.70 -9.52 -12.64
N GLY A 364 -22.42 -10.48 -12.08
CA GLY A 364 -22.91 -10.44 -10.71
C GLY A 364 -21.78 -10.47 -9.69
N ALA A 365 -20.71 -11.23 -9.95
CA ALA A 365 -19.53 -11.29 -9.08
C ALA A 365 -18.86 -9.91 -8.89
N MET A 366 -18.90 -9.01 -9.89
CA MET A 366 -18.38 -7.63 -9.79
C MET A 366 -19.19 -6.75 -8.82
N LEU A 367 -20.42 -7.09 -8.52
CA LEU A 367 -21.26 -6.34 -7.57
C LEU A 367 -20.79 -6.53 -6.12
N VAL A 368 -20.10 -7.63 -5.80
CA VAL A 368 -19.62 -7.87 -4.44
C VAL A 368 -18.52 -6.89 -4.03
N PRO A 369 -17.40 -6.74 -4.77
CA PRO A 369 -16.43 -5.69 -4.46
C PRO A 369 -17.04 -4.27 -4.56
N MET A 370 -18.02 -4.03 -5.42
CA MET A 370 -18.77 -2.77 -5.45
C MET A 370 -19.42 -2.45 -4.08
N VAL A 371 -20.17 -3.42 -3.52
CA VAL A 371 -20.84 -3.25 -2.23
C VAL A 371 -19.82 -3.06 -1.10
N LEU A 372 -18.74 -3.84 -1.10
CA LEU A 372 -17.68 -3.73 -0.10
C LEU A 372 -16.99 -2.36 -0.14
N VAL A 373 -16.71 -1.84 -1.34
CA VAL A 373 -16.13 -0.49 -1.48
C VAL A 373 -17.14 0.58 -1.06
N LEU A 374 -18.43 0.44 -1.37
CA LEU A 374 -19.48 1.34 -0.87
C LEU A 374 -19.59 1.31 0.66
N ALA A 375 -19.38 0.15 1.30
CA ALA A 375 -19.38 0.06 2.77
C ALA A 375 -18.30 0.97 3.41
N THR A 376 -17.24 1.34 2.67
CA THR A 376 -16.26 2.35 3.10
C THR A 376 -16.92 3.69 3.46
N LEU A 377 -18.04 4.06 2.84
CA LEU A 377 -18.76 5.29 3.16
C LEU A 377 -19.26 5.33 4.61
N GLY A 378 -19.66 4.17 5.15
CA GLY A 378 -20.05 4.03 6.56
C GLY A 378 -18.90 4.28 7.54
N TYR A 379 -17.67 3.96 7.11
CA TYR A 379 -16.45 4.14 7.90
C TYR A 379 -15.70 5.43 7.58
N ALA A 380 -16.18 6.26 6.66
CA ALA A 380 -15.48 7.44 6.20
C ALA A 380 -15.17 8.47 7.30
N ARG A 381 -15.94 8.51 8.39
CA ARG A 381 -15.70 9.37 9.56
C ARG A 381 -14.39 9.01 10.29
N SER A 382 -13.89 7.77 10.17
CA SER A 382 -12.61 7.36 10.75
C SER A 382 -11.40 8.05 10.09
N PHE A 383 -11.60 8.73 8.97
CA PHE A 383 -10.60 9.55 8.28
C PHE A 383 -10.61 11.02 8.72
N ALA A 384 -11.56 11.42 9.57
CA ALA A 384 -11.61 12.79 10.05
C ALA A 384 -10.34 13.12 10.86
N VAL A 385 -9.87 14.35 10.69
CA VAL A 385 -8.92 14.95 11.63
C VAL A 385 -9.82 15.40 12.78
N GLU A 386 -9.76 14.74 13.95
CA GLU A 386 -10.36 15.32 15.13
C GLU A 386 -9.67 16.65 15.38
N PRO A 387 -10.43 17.77 15.58
CA PRO A 387 -9.83 18.97 16.13
C PRO A 387 -9.24 18.58 17.49
N ASP A 388 -8.00 18.96 17.73
CA ASP A 388 -7.23 18.63 18.92
C ASP A 388 -8.11 18.68 20.17
N ARG A 389 -8.45 17.52 20.74
CA ARG A 389 -8.96 17.42 22.12
C ARG A 389 -7.85 17.71 23.15
N TYR A 390 -6.66 17.98 22.66
CA TYR A 390 -5.48 18.39 23.42
C TYR A 390 -4.99 19.73 22.86
N GLY A 391 -5.58 20.84 23.30
CA GLY A 391 -5.04 22.10 22.82
C GLY A 391 -5.70 23.40 23.27
N ASP A 392 -6.59 23.40 24.22
CA ASP A 392 -6.99 24.64 24.89
C ASP A 392 -6.40 24.75 26.31
N VAL A 393 -5.13 24.40 26.45
CA VAL A 393 -4.28 24.90 27.53
C VAL A 393 -3.21 25.81 26.94
N HIS A 394 -3.58 26.68 26.03
CA HIS A 394 -2.92 27.98 25.96
C HIS A 394 -3.47 28.80 27.14
N GLU A 395 -2.82 28.64 28.28
CA GLU A 395 -2.81 29.72 29.28
C GLU A 395 -2.48 30.98 28.51
N ARG A 396 -3.48 31.84 28.32
CA ARG A 396 -3.24 33.25 28.01
C ARG A 396 -2.26 33.72 29.07
N PRO A 397 -1.11 34.33 28.70
CA PRO A 397 -0.25 34.94 29.71
C PRO A 397 -1.16 35.80 30.54
N ARG A 398 -1.32 35.51 31.83
CA ARG A 398 -1.93 36.42 32.78
C ARG A 398 -1.12 37.71 32.65
N THR A 399 -1.75 38.71 32.05
CA THR A 399 -1.21 40.08 32.11
C THR A 399 -1.00 40.36 33.58
N ALA A 400 0.28 40.50 33.97
CA ALA A 400 0.62 40.87 35.31
C ALA A 400 -0.17 42.15 35.62
N ASP A 401 -1.01 42.11 36.65
CA ASP A 401 -1.63 43.30 37.22
C ASP A 401 -0.49 44.20 37.68
N VAL A 402 -0.26 45.22 36.88
CA VAL A 402 0.62 46.35 37.30
C VAL A 402 -0.14 47.06 38.41
N GLY A 403 0.22 46.70 39.62
CA GLY A 403 -0.32 47.32 40.82
C GLY A 403 -0.21 48.84 40.75
N ARG A 404 -1.38 49.50 40.77
CA ARG A 404 -1.48 50.94 41.07
C ARG A 404 -0.93 51.17 42.47
N GLY A 405 0.25 51.71 42.51
CA GLY A 405 0.81 52.28 43.75
C GLY A 405 -0.13 53.35 44.26
N SER A 406 -0.70 53.12 45.41
CA SER A 406 -1.38 54.14 46.22
C SER A 406 -0.30 55.15 46.77
N ASN A 407 -0.22 56.30 46.18
CA ASN A 407 0.34 57.45 46.87
C ASN A 407 -0.68 57.87 47.92
N GLY A 408 -0.32 57.76 49.18
CA GLY A 408 -1.01 58.31 50.31
C GLY A 408 0.01 58.95 51.24
N VAL A 409 0.00 60.34 51.25
CA VAL A 409 0.47 61.29 52.23
C VAL A 409 1.91 61.16 52.78
#